data_e809b3fc3d9a35cb1a18d4c37774ba62
#
_entry.id   e809b3fc3d9a35cb1a18d4c37774ba62
#
_cell.length_a   1.000
_cell.length_b   1.000
_cell.length_c   1.000
_cell.angle_alpha   90.00
_cell.angle_beta   90.00
_cell.angle_gamma   90.00
#
_symmetry.space_group_name_H-M   'P 1'
#
loop_
_entity.id
_entity.type
_entity.pdbx_description
1 polymer ?
#
loop_
_entity_poly.entity_id
_entity_poly.type
_entity_poly.pdbx_seq_one_letter_code
_entity_poly.pdbx_strand_id
1 'polypeptide(L)'
;MERIVRILNQGSLTTRQYMDRKTGDQKVINSVILKLTDGIDTFLGEITGERAVSCPKYDPQRLYSVQCSMVVREWNSQQTGEAMQATTIYVDKINIM
;
A
#
# COMPACT_ATOMS: atom_id res chain seq x y z
N MET A 1 3.42 8.95 -9.33
CA MET A 1 2.10 9.62 -9.36
C MET A 1 1.96 10.46 -8.11
N GLU A 2 1.58 11.70 -8.26
CA GLU A 2 1.36 12.63 -7.15
C GLU A 2 -0.10 13.08 -7.14
N ARG A 3 -0.73 13.06 -5.95
CA ARG A 3 -2.15 13.41 -5.79
C ARG A 3 -2.37 14.18 -4.49
N ILE A 4 -3.37 15.04 -4.49
CA ILE A 4 -3.90 15.66 -3.28
C ILE A 4 -5.13 14.85 -2.87
N VAL A 5 -5.11 14.30 -1.67
CA VAL A 5 -6.12 13.34 -1.23
C VAL A 5 -6.59 13.60 0.19
N ARG A 6 -7.76 13.02 0.51
CA ARG A 6 -8.21 12.77 1.89
C ARG A 6 -8.03 11.29 2.19
N ILE A 7 -7.73 11.00 3.44
CA ILE A 7 -7.62 9.63 3.92
C ILE A 7 -8.97 9.26 4.55
N LEU A 8 -9.77 8.50 3.81
CA LEU A 8 -11.12 8.13 4.25
C LEU A 8 -11.09 7.09 5.37
N ASN A 9 -10.13 6.19 5.32
CA ASN A 9 -9.97 5.14 6.31
C ASN A 9 -8.51 4.73 6.38
N GLN A 10 -8.05 4.43 7.59
CA GLN A 10 -6.71 3.93 7.84
C GLN A 10 -6.82 2.57 8.48
N GLY A 11 -6.28 1.55 7.80
CA GLY A 11 -6.27 0.18 8.30
C GLY A 11 -5.30 0.01 9.46
N SER A 12 -5.43 -1.09 10.15
CA SER A 12 -4.49 -1.48 11.21
C SER A 12 -3.19 -1.98 10.60
N LEU A 13 -2.09 -1.86 11.39
CA LEU A 13 -0.82 -2.45 11.01
C LEU A 13 -0.99 -3.96 10.86
N THR A 14 -0.57 -4.48 9.71
CA THR A 14 -0.54 -5.92 9.47
C THR A 14 0.90 -6.36 9.26
N THR A 15 1.20 -7.58 9.70
CA THR A 15 2.53 -8.16 9.59
C THR A 15 2.40 -9.51 8.91
N ARG A 16 3.18 -9.71 7.84
CA ARG A 16 3.26 -10.98 7.13
C ARG A 16 4.67 -11.49 7.14
N GLN A 17 4.83 -12.80 7.27
CA GLN A 17 6.12 -13.46 7.16
C GLN A 17 6.22 -14.12 5.79
N TYR A 18 7.39 -14.03 5.19
CA TYR A 18 7.68 -14.72 3.95
C TYR A 18 9.12 -15.24 3.96
N MET A 19 9.37 -16.26 3.15
CA MET A 19 10.70 -16.82 3.00
C MET A 19 11.35 -16.24 1.75
N ASP A 20 12.54 -15.67 1.91
CA ASP A 20 13.34 -15.21 0.78
C ASP A 20 13.93 -16.43 0.08
N ARG A 21 13.57 -16.62 -1.20
CA ARG A 21 14.01 -17.78 -1.99
C ARG A 21 15.50 -17.74 -2.28
N LYS A 22 16.12 -16.56 -2.26
CA LYS A 22 17.56 -16.43 -2.56
C LYS A 22 18.44 -16.80 -1.38
N THR A 23 18.03 -16.43 -0.19
CA THR A 23 18.82 -16.60 1.03
C THR A 23 18.28 -17.68 1.96
N GLY A 24 17.01 -18.10 1.79
CA GLY A 24 16.35 -19.02 2.68
C GLY A 24 15.93 -18.40 4.03
N ASP A 25 16.16 -17.12 4.22
CA ASP A 25 15.83 -16.43 5.45
C ASP A 25 14.35 -16.09 5.52
N GLN A 26 13.78 -16.13 6.72
CA GLN A 26 12.45 -15.60 6.95
C GLN A 26 12.52 -14.10 7.10
N LYS A 27 11.67 -13.41 6.33
CA LYS A 27 11.55 -11.95 6.38
C LYS A 27 10.14 -11.56 6.77
N VAL A 28 10.01 -10.36 7.29
CA VAL A 28 8.74 -9.80 7.76
C VAL A 28 8.43 -8.55 6.95
N ILE A 29 7.19 -8.48 6.45
CA ILE A 29 6.67 -7.26 5.82
C ILE A 29 5.58 -6.69 6.71
N ASN A 30 5.76 -5.44 7.13
CA ASN A 30 4.74 -4.66 7.80
C ASN A 30 4.03 -3.77 6.79
N SER A 31 2.71 -3.65 6.90
CA SER A 31 1.95 -2.81 5.99
C SER A 31 0.73 -2.20 6.66
N VAL A 32 0.36 -1.02 6.15
CA VAL A 32 -0.88 -0.32 6.50
C VAL A 32 -1.58 0.04 5.19
N ILE A 33 -2.86 -0.29 5.08
CA ILE A 33 -3.67 0.05 3.91
C ILE A 33 -4.48 1.30 4.21
N LEU A 34 -4.38 2.29 3.33
CA LEU A 34 -5.14 3.52 3.41
C LEU A 34 -6.17 3.57 2.29
N LYS A 35 -7.38 3.99 2.61
CA LYS A 35 -8.41 4.29 1.62
C LYS A 35 -8.37 5.78 1.34
N LEU A 36 -8.04 6.15 0.11
CA LEU A 36 -7.75 7.51 -0.29
C LEU A 36 -8.75 7.97 -1.35
N THR A 37 -9.06 9.26 -1.34
CA THR A 37 -9.86 9.87 -2.40
C THR A 37 -9.29 11.22 -2.81
N ASP A 38 -9.27 11.50 -4.11
CA ASP A 38 -8.93 12.81 -4.65
C ASP A 38 -10.17 13.69 -4.92
N GLY A 39 -11.35 13.19 -4.51
CA GLY A 39 -12.63 13.86 -4.76
C GLY A 39 -13.35 13.33 -6.00
N ILE A 40 -12.66 12.61 -6.87
CA ILE A 40 -13.20 12.00 -8.08
C ILE A 40 -13.12 10.49 -7.97
N ASP A 41 -11.92 9.99 -7.70
CA ASP A 41 -11.64 8.56 -7.60
C ASP A 41 -11.32 8.17 -6.16
N THR A 42 -11.63 6.93 -5.82
CA THR A 42 -11.26 6.32 -4.55
C THR A 42 -10.38 5.12 -4.83
N PHE A 43 -9.26 5.01 -4.11
CA PHE A 43 -8.31 3.93 -4.31
C PHE A 43 -7.66 3.52 -3.00
N LEU A 44 -7.05 2.35 -3.00
CA LEU A 44 -6.31 1.84 -1.85
C LEU A 44 -4.82 2.09 -2.07
N GLY A 45 -4.16 2.65 -1.06
CA GLY A 45 -2.71 2.84 -1.05
C GLY A 45 -2.09 2.08 0.10
N GLU A 46 -0.93 1.48 -0.13
CA GLU A 46 -0.25 0.66 0.87
C GLU A 46 1.06 1.33 1.30
N ILE A 47 1.25 1.43 2.61
CA ILE A 47 2.53 1.85 3.22
C ILE A 47 3.20 0.58 3.73
N THR A 48 4.45 0.36 3.37
CA THR A 48 5.21 -0.84 3.77
C THR A 48 6.47 -0.50 4.53
N GLY A 49 7.01 -1.50 5.24
CA GLY A 49 8.28 -1.41 5.95
C GLY A 49 8.18 -0.65 7.26
N GLU A 50 9.27 -0.01 7.65
CA GLU A 50 9.34 0.74 8.90
C GLU A 50 8.40 1.94 8.92
N ARG A 51 8.11 2.50 7.76
CA ARG A 51 7.14 3.60 7.65
C ARG A 51 5.74 3.15 8.05
N ALA A 52 5.39 1.88 7.82
CA ALA A 52 4.12 1.34 8.28
C ALA A 52 4.08 1.21 9.80
N VAL A 53 5.19 0.77 10.41
CA VAL A 53 5.31 0.62 11.87
C VAL A 53 5.20 1.97 12.56
N SER A 54 5.86 2.99 12.01
CA SER A 54 5.87 4.35 12.58
C SER A 54 4.76 5.24 12.05
N CYS A 55 3.82 4.68 11.30
CA CYS A 55 2.75 5.42 10.65
C CYS A 55 1.89 6.15 11.70
N PRO A 56 1.76 7.49 11.61
CA PRO A 56 0.88 8.22 12.51
C PRO A 56 -0.58 7.98 12.13
N LYS A 57 -1.47 8.35 13.03
CA LYS A 57 -2.89 8.37 12.69
C LYS A 57 -3.19 9.65 11.94
N TYR A 58 -3.60 9.51 10.68
CA TYR A 58 -3.92 10.65 9.83
C TYR A 58 -5.32 11.19 10.14
N ASP A 59 -5.49 12.50 9.94
CA ASP A 59 -6.77 13.17 10.14
C ASP A 59 -7.62 13.03 8.87
N PRO A 60 -8.80 12.38 8.93
CA PRO A 60 -9.64 12.19 7.75
C PRO A 60 -10.27 13.50 7.24
N GLN A 61 -10.21 14.56 8.03
CA GLN A 61 -10.72 15.87 7.63
C GLN A 61 -9.70 16.74 6.90
N ARG A 62 -8.43 16.31 6.88
CA ARG A 62 -7.33 17.10 6.35
C ARG A 62 -6.95 16.60 4.95
N LEU A 63 -6.44 17.52 4.13
CA LEU A 63 -5.87 17.20 2.82
C LEU A 63 -4.39 16.89 2.97
N TYR A 64 -3.94 15.90 2.20
CA TYR A 64 -2.54 15.49 2.15
C TYR A 64 -2.08 15.41 0.70
N SER A 65 -0.80 15.73 0.48
CA SER A 65 -0.13 15.47 -0.77
C SER A 65 0.55 14.11 -0.66
N VAL A 66 0.26 13.19 -1.57
CA VAL A 66 0.84 11.86 -1.58
C VAL A 66 1.59 11.62 -2.87
N GLN A 67 2.74 10.95 -2.76
CA GLN A 67 3.46 10.39 -3.90
C GLN A 67 3.30 8.89 -3.86
N CYS A 68 2.86 8.32 -4.99
CA CYS A 68 2.53 6.92 -5.10
C CYS A 68 3.27 6.28 -6.26
N SER A 69 3.57 5.00 -6.10
CA SER A 69 4.09 4.14 -7.15
C SER A 69 3.10 3.03 -7.43
N MET A 70 2.89 2.70 -8.69
CA MET A 70 2.05 1.57 -9.08
C MET A 70 2.92 0.42 -9.54
N VAL A 71 2.62 -0.77 -9.02
CA VAL A 71 3.33 -2.00 -9.37
C VAL A 71 2.31 -3.01 -9.86
N VAL A 72 2.54 -3.55 -11.04
CA VAL A 72 1.71 -4.62 -11.60
C VAL A 72 2.40 -5.94 -11.31
N ARG A 73 1.67 -6.85 -10.69
CA ARG A 73 2.12 -8.23 -10.46
C ARG A 73 1.41 -9.14 -11.43
N GLU A 74 2.15 -10.06 -12.00
CA GLU A 74 1.63 -11.07 -12.91
C GLU A 74 2.01 -12.44 -12.38
N TRP A 75 1.05 -13.36 -12.40
CA TRP A 75 1.29 -14.75 -12.01
C TRP A 75 0.26 -15.65 -12.70
N ASN A 76 0.53 -16.95 -12.70
CA ASN A 76 -0.43 -17.93 -13.18
C ASN A 76 -1.15 -18.56 -12.00
N SER A 77 -2.47 -18.66 -12.11
CA SER A 77 -3.27 -19.34 -11.11
C SER A 77 -2.89 -20.82 -11.05
N GLN A 78 -2.62 -21.33 -9.85
CA GLN A 78 -2.31 -22.75 -9.66
C GLN A 78 -3.53 -23.64 -9.86
N GLN A 79 -4.74 -23.09 -9.72
CA GLN A 79 -5.98 -23.85 -9.86
C GLN A 79 -6.42 -23.98 -11.31
N THR A 80 -6.29 -22.90 -12.10
CA THR A 80 -6.82 -22.84 -13.47
C THR A 80 -5.74 -22.69 -14.52
N GLY A 81 -4.52 -22.33 -14.15
CA GLY A 81 -3.43 -22.00 -15.07
C GLY A 81 -3.61 -20.68 -15.80
N GLU A 82 -4.67 -19.92 -15.48
CA GLU A 82 -4.91 -18.63 -16.11
C GLU A 82 -3.90 -17.58 -15.68
N ALA A 83 -3.57 -16.67 -16.60
CA ALA A 83 -2.74 -15.52 -16.29
C ALA A 83 -3.53 -14.54 -15.43
N MET A 84 -2.96 -14.19 -14.27
CA MET A 84 -3.55 -13.26 -13.32
C MET A 84 -2.71 -11.99 -13.24
N GLN A 85 -3.37 -10.86 -13.06
CA GLN A 85 -2.71 -9.57 -12.90
C GLN A 85 -3.37 -8.80 -11.76
N ALA A 86 -2.57 -8.09 -10.99
CA ALA A 86 -3.07 -7.19 -9.96
C ALA A 86 -2.17 -5.97 -9.88
N THR A 87 -2.77 -4.80 -9.69
CA THR A 87 -2.05 -3.54 -9.51
C THR A 87 -2.08 -3.17 -8.03
N THR A 88 -0.91 -2.91 -7.46
CA THR A 88 -0.78 -2.38 -6.11
C THR A 88 -0.27 -0.96 -6.18
N ILE A 89 -0.91 -0.06 -5.44
CA ILE A 89 -0.48 1.33 -5.31
C ILE A 89 0.22 1.46 -3.97
N TYR A 90 1.51 1.80 -4.00
CA TYR A 90 2.29 2.06 -2.79
C TYR A 90 2.37 3.55 -2.55
N VAL A 91 2.13 3.96 -1.30
CA VAL A 91 2.27 5.35 -0.89
C VAL A 91 3.71 5.56 -0.43
N ASP A 92 4.50 6.26 -1.24
CA ASP A 92 5.92 6.47 -0.99
C ASP A 92 6.16 7.64 -0.04
N LYS A 93 5.31 8.66 -0.10
CA LYS A 93 5.47 9.87 0.69
C LYS A 93 4.12 10.53 0.95
N ILE A 94 3.91 11.02 2.18
CA ILE A 94 2.72 11.77 2.56
C ILE A 94 3.17 13.07 3.24
N ASN A 95 2.66 14.19 2.76
CA ASN A 95 2.92 15.51 3.35
C ASN A 95 1.60 16.19 3.68
N ILE A 96 1.59 16.93 4.78
CA ILE A 96 0.45 17.78 5.15
C ILE A 96 0.40 18.97 4.20
N MET A 97 -0.80 19.27 3.72
CA MET A 97 -1.04 20.45 2.89
C MET A 97 -1.22 21.69 3.76
#